data_08b14ba1bbe3680dc4f1ccd98cac014d
#
_entry.id   08b14ba1bbe3680dc4f1ccd98cac014d
#
_cell.length_a   1.000
_cell.length_b   1.000
_cell.length_c   1.000
_cell.angle_alpha   90.00
_cell.angle_beta   90.00
_cell.angle_gamma   90.00
#
_symmetry.space_group_name_H-M   'P 1'
#
loop_
_entity.id
_entity.type
_entity.pdbx_description
1 polymer ?
#
loop_
_entity_poly.entity_id
_entity_poly.type
_entity_poly.pdbx_seq_one_letter_code
_entity_poly.pdbx_strand_id
1 'polypeptide(L)'
;MSAMNTLRNDNAQGSGTRPKILLVDDRWENLLATEALLKPLGASIITADSGEKALNLVLENDFAIVLLDVQMPIMDGFETARLMKTRPSMRNVPIIFITAISKEDHFATEAAEIGAVDYIFKPINSDILKSKVKVYLDLYTQREQILQLNAHLRQSNEELERFAYVCSHDMQEPVRMMNIYAGFLAEDAMAQLDEDGQRHVGYIRENAVRMQKMIRDILSFSRIGREDIVLETIDSQQVFSEVIQGFEDIVAQKQAVVTAEGLPVVNTSPTLLRVLLQNLIGNALKFQDGSRTPVITISASREGSGRNAIWRFDVSDNGIGINPVFYERIFQIFQRLHSFDDYTGTGIGLSTCRKFVRLCGGDITVRSTPGVGSVFSFTLPDKA
;
A
#
# COMPACT_ATOMS: atom_id res chain seq x y z
N MET A 1 -46.31 5.95 18.08
CA MET A 1 -45.25 6.73 18.80
C MET A 1 -44.92 6.00 20.08
N SER A 2 -43.73 5.62 20.30
CA SER A 2 -43.16 4.91 21.47
C SER A 2 -42.78 3.44 21.20
N ALA A 3 -41.74 3.21 20.41
CA ALA A 3 -40.96 1.95 20.40
C ALA A 3 -39.71 2.10 19.50
N MET A 4 -38.94 3.15 19.73
CA MET A 4 -37.72 3.37 18.91
C MET A 4 -36.67 4.14 19.72
N ASN A 5 -36.29 3.59 20.89
CA ASN A 5 -35.19 4.19 21.66
C ASN A 5 -34.59 3.24 22.72
N THR A 6 -34.26 1.99 22.36
CA THR A 6 -33.53 1.10 23.27
C THR A 6 -32.63 0.13 22.50
N LEU A 7 -31.80 0.67 21.57
CA LEU A 7 -30.69 -0.08 20.97
C LEU A 7 -29.50 0.88 20.77
N ARG A 8 -28.97 1.38 21.87
CA ARG A 8 -27.66 2.03 21.93
C ARG A 8 -26.95 1.58 23.20
N ASN A 9 -25.75 1.08 23.03
CA ASN A 9 -24.73 0.77 24.03
C ASN A 9 -24.73 -0.66 24.62
N ASP A 10 -24.50 -1.68 23.79
CA ASP A 10 -23.91 -2.93 24.28
C ASP A 10 -23.18 -3.71 23.18
N ASN A 11 -22.30 -3.05 22.41
CA ASN A 11 -21.40 -3.76 21.49
C ASN A 11 -20.11 -2.97 21.25
N ALA A 12 -19.43 -2.59 22.34
CA ALA A 12 -18.04 -2.08 22.30
C ALA A 12 -17.18 -2.85 23.31
N GLN A 13 -17.37 -4.17 23.39
CA GLN A 13 -16.34 -5.06 23.95
C GLN A 13 -15.74 -5.84 22.80
N GLY A 14 -14.80 -5.18 22.11
CA GLY A 14 -13.90 -5.86 21.20
C GLY A 14 -13.18 -6.97 21.97
N SER A 15 -13.10 -8.15 21.37
CA SER A 15 -12.38 -9.33 21.82
C SER A 15 -10.84 -9.12 21.82
N GLY A 16 -10.37 -7.96 22.23
CA GLY A 16 -8.97 -7.67 22.46
C GLY A 16 -8.54 -8.31 23.77
N THR A 17 -7.61 -9.24 23.74
CA THR A 17 -6.92 -9.75 24.93
C THR A 17 -6.40 -8.56 25.73
N ARG A 18 -6.79 -8.49 27.02
CA ARG A 18 -6.29 -7.42 27.92
C ARG A 18 -4.76 -7.39 27.90
N PRO A 19 -4.14 -6.22 27.80
CA PRO A 19 -2.69 -6.13 27.83
C PRO A 19 -2.16 -6.74 29.12
N LYS A 20 -1.07 -7.50 29.04
CA LYS A 20 -0.47 -8.18 30.19
C LYS A 20 0.74 -7.39 30.68
N ILE A 21 0.82 -7.23 31.98
CA ILE A 21 1.97 -6.66 32.69
C ILE A 21 2.69 -7.82 33.37
N LEU A 22 4.00 -7.96 33.19
CA LEU A 22 4.84 -8.83 33.99
C LEU A 22 5.43 -8.00 35.11
N LEU A 23 5.19 -8.42 36.36
CA LEU A 23 5.74 -7.81 37.58
C LEU A 23 6.69 -8.80 38.26
N VAL A 24 7.95 -8.40 38.43
CA VAL A 24 9.00 -9.26 38.96
C VAL A 24 9.64 -8.59 40.20
N ASP A 25 9.57 -9.24 41.33
CA ASP A 25 10.21 -8.79 42.59
C ASP A 25 10.34 -10.03 43.51
N ASP A 26 11.46 -10.24 44.18
CA ASP A 26 11.71 -11.39 45.07
C ASP A 26 10.91 -11.34 46.37
N ARG A 27 10.32 -10.19 46.67
CA ARG A 27 9.51 -9.98 47.87
C ARG A 27 8.03 -9.96 47.56
N TRP A 28 7.28 -10.91 48.06
CA TRP A 28 5.85 -11.05 47.79
C TRP A 28 5.03 -9.83 48.24
N GLU A 29 5.48 -9.12 49.32
CA GLU A 29 4.83 -7.89 49.77
C GLU A 29 4.90 -6.77 48.72
N ASN A 30 6.04 -6.65 48.00
CA ASN A 30 6.22 -5.70 46.91
C ASN A 30 5.33 -6.05 45.72
N LEU A 31 5.25 -7.34 45.35
CA LEU A 31 4.38 -7.84 44.31
C LEU A 31 2.93 -7.47 44.60
N LEU A 32 2.44 -7.78 45.82
CA LEU A 32 1.06 -7.50 46.22
C LEU A 32 0.75 -5.99 46.23
N ALA A 33 1.66 -5.18 46.76
CA ALA A 33 1.49 -3.73 46.83
C ALA A 33 1.47 -3.10 45.43
N THR A 34 2.39 -3.51 44.54
CA THR A 34 2.50 -2.97 43.20
C THR A 34 1.34 -3.45 42.33
N GLU A 35 0.91 -4.71 42.47
CA GLU A 35 -0.28 -5.23 41.77
C GLU A 35 -1.52 -4.43 42.15
N ALA A 36 -1.74 -4.16 43.44
CA ALA A 36 -2.86 -3.35 43.92
C ALA A 36 -2.87 -1.93 43.30
N LEU A 37 -1.69 -1.30 43.15
CA LEU A 37 -1.55 0.01 42.50
C LEU A 37 -1.90 -0.01 41.04
N LEU A 38 -1.58 -1.09 40.32
CA LEU A 38 -1.76 -1.20 38.85
C LEU A 38 -3.15 -1.74 38.45
N LYS A 39 -3.85 -2.42 39.37
CA LYS A 39 -5.19 -2.99 39.09
C LYS A 39 -6.20 -2.03 38.46
N PRO A 40 -6.23 -0.72 38.84
CA PRO A 40 -7.14 0.24 38.21
C PRO A 40 -6.86 0.52 36.72
N LEU A 41 -5.69 0.15 36.20
CA LEU A 41 -5.33 0.35 34.79
C LEU A 41 -5.99 -0.67 33.83
N GLY A 42 -6.71 -1.67 34.35
CA GLY A 42 -7.47 -2.63 33.55
C GLY A 42 -6.63 -3.68 32.79
N ALA A 43 -5.32 -3.73 33.04
CA ALA A 43 -4.41 -4.74 32.50
C ALA A 43 -4.45 -6.05 33.30
N SER A 44 -4.06 -7.16 32.68
CA SER A 44 -3.83 -8.43 33.35
C SER A 44 -2.42 -8.44 33.90
N ILE A 45 -2.29 -8.64 35.25
CA ILE A 45 -1.00 -8.64 35.92
C ILE A 45 -0.59 -10.08 36.19
N ILE A 46 0.61 -10.43 35.72
CA ILE A 46 1.25 -11.72 35.98
C ILE A 46 2.50 -11.46 36.81
N THR A 47 2.65 -12.18 37.93
CA THR A 47 3.74 -11.96 38.88
C THR A 47 4.77 -13.07 38.84
N ALA A 48 6.03 -12.72 39.00
CA ALA A 48 7.15 -13.63 39.17
C ALA A 48 7.96 -13.21 40.42
N ASP A 49 8.36 -14.19 41.22
CA ASP A 49 9.14 -14.00 42.43
C ASP A 49 10.65 -14.18 42.23
N SER A 50 11.06 -14.35 40.95
CA SER A 50 12.46 -14.55 40.58
C SER A 50 12.67 -14.28 39.07
N GLY A 51 13.93 -14.00 38.69
CA GLY A 51 14.31 -13.85 37.26
C GLY A 51 14.06 -15.12 36.46
N GLU A 52 14.34 -16.29 37.00
CA GLU A 52 14.11 -17.58 36.35
C GLU A 52 12.63 -17.81 36.02
N LYS A 53 11.75 -17.55 36.99
CA LYS A 53 10.30 -17.65 36.78
C LYS A 53 9.80 -16.64 35.75
N ALA A 54 10.34 -15.42 35.78
CA ALA A 54 10.04 -14.40 34.80
C ALA A 54 10.44 -14.83 33.36
N LEU A 55 11.63 -15.46 33.21
CA LEU A 55 12.09 -16.02 31.96
C LEU A 55 11.19 -17.16 31.42
N ASN A 56 10.63 -17.98 32.32
CA ASN A 56 9.67 -19.01 31.94
C ASN A 56 8.33 -18.40 31.47
N LEU A 57 7.83 -17.38 32.18
CA LEU A 57 6.56 -16.73 31.83
C LEU A 57 6.58 -16.02 30.49
N VAL A 58 7.72 -15.46 30.07
CA VAL A 58 7.86 -14.83 28.74
C VAL A 58 7.97 -15.84 27.61
N LEU A 59 8.04 -17.16 27.88
CA LEU A 59 7.89 -18.24 26.90
C LEU A 59 6.45 -18.45 26.47
N GLU A 60 5.54 -18.29 27.41
CA GLU A 60 4.14 -18.68 27.26
C GLU A 60 3.21 -17.48 27.07
N ASN A 61 3.72 -16.26 27.29
CA ASN A 61 2.90 -15.06 27.27
C ASN A 61 3.55 -13.92 26.49
N ASP A 62 2.71 -13.13 25.82
CA ASP A 62 3.08 -11.84 25.28
C ASP A 62 2.74 -10.74 26.29
N PHE A 63 3.72 -9.88 26.57
CA PHE A 63 3.59 -8.80 27.55
C PHE A 63 3.61 -7.43 26.87
N ALA A 64 2.79 -6.52 27.38
CA ALA A 64 2.79 -5.11 27.00
C ALA A 64 3.94 -4.34 27.64
N ILE A 65 4.32 -4.72 28.88
CA ILE A 65 5.38 -4.10 29.66
C ILE A 65 5.87 -5.08 30.73
N VAL A 66 7.13 -4.93 31.11
CA VAL A 66 7.74 -5.63 32.26
C VAL A 66 8.15 -4.60 33.30
N LEU A 67 7.77 -4.82 34.56
CA LEU A 67 8.27 -4.12 35.76
C LEU A 67 9.19 -5.06 36.47
N LEU A 68 10.45 -4.70 36.64
CA LEU A 68 11.50 -5.63 37.08
C LEU A 68 12.32 -5.03 38.21
N ASP A 69 12.29 -5.68 39.36
CA ASP A 69 13.19 -5.30 40.43
C ASP A 69 14.64 -5.60 40.05
N VAL A 70 15.53 -4.65 40.35
CA VAL A 70 16.96 -4.80 40.10
C VAL A 70 17.61 -5.73 41.10
N GLN A 71 17.23 -5.62 42.37
CA GLN A 71 17.88 -6.32 43.48
C GLN A 71 17.16 -7.62 43.80
N MET A 72 17.50 -8.68 43.11
CA MET A 72 17.00 -10.03 43.38
C MET A 72 18.15 -11.02 43.64
N PRO A 73 17.94 -12.06 44.46
CA PRO A 73 18.93 -13.11 44.72
C PRO A 73 19.10 -14.00 43.46
N ILE A 74 20.28 -14.61 43.34
CA ILE A 74 20.65 -15.58 42.29
C ILE A 74 20.83 -14.92 40.90
N MET A 75 19.79 -14.29 40.39
CA MET A 75 19.76 -13.59 39.11
C MET A 75 19.17 -12.20 39.30
N ASP A 76 19.97 -11.17 39.11
CA ASP A 76 19.51 -9.79 39.24
C ASP A 76 18.62 -9.34 38.07
N GLY A 77 18.03 -8.15 38.22
CA GLY A 77 17.12 -7.61 37.22
C GLY A 77 17.80 -7.29 35.91
N PHE A 78 19.06 -6.88 35.88
CA PHE A 78 19.79 -6.58 34.64
C PHE A 78 20.10 -7.84 33.88
N GLU A 79 20.56 -8.89 34.54
CA GLU A 79 20.80 -10.18 33.92
C GLU A 79 19.51 -10.78 33.34
N THR A 80 18.41 -10.71 34.15
CA THR A 80 17.09 -11.14 33.71
C THR A 80 16.65 -10.39 32.44
N ALA A 81 16.79 -9.06 32.43
CA ALA A 81 16.42 -8.23 31.27
C ALA A 81 17.26 -8.53 30.02
N ARG A 82 18.59 -8.72 30.17
CA ARG A 82 19.47 -9.12 29.07
C ARG A 82 19.01 -10.43 28.44
N LEU A 83 18.73 -11.44 29.25
CA LEU A 83 18.23 -12.74 28.79
C LEU A 83 16.86 -12.62 28.14
N MET A 84 15.93 -11.83 28.66
CA MET A 84 14.65 -11.55 28.01
C MET A 84 14.84 -10.94 26.63
N LYS A 85 15.70 -9.94 26.49
CA LYS A 85 15.94 -9.21 25.22
C LYS A 85 16.62 -10.04 24.12
N THR A 86 17.22 -11.17 24.44
CA THR A 86 17.72 -12.11 23.43
C THR A 86 16.62 -12.72 22.58
N ARG A 87 15.37 -12.73 23.09
CA ARG A 87 14.21 -13.28 22.39
C ARG A 87 13.60 -12.27 21.43
N PRO A 88 13.26 -12.68 20.21
CA PRO A 88 12.65 -11.78 19.22
C PRO A 88 11.33 -11.16 19.70
N SER A 89 10.48 -11.92 20.42
CA SER A 89 9.20 -11.43 20.97
C SER A 89 9.38 -10.35 22.03
N MET A 90 10.45 -10.44 22.82
CA MET A 90 10.73 -9.51 23.93
C MET A 90 11.60 -8.32 23.53
N ARG A 91 12.19 -8.33 22.34
CA ARG A 91 13.13 -7.28 21.89
C ARG A 91 12.54 -5.89 22.00
N ASN A 92 11.27 -5.73 21.63
CA ASN A 92 10.57 -4.44 21.63
C ASN A 92 9.63 -4.23 22.82
N VAL A 93 9.55 -5.18 23.78
CA VAL A 93 8.74 -5.02 24.98
C VAL A 93 9.46 -4.07 25.94
N PRO A 94 8.82 -2.99 26.40
CA PRO A 94 9.43 -2.06 27.33
C PRO A 94 9.67 -2.72 28.69
N ILE A 95 10.84 -2.45 29.26
CA ILE A 95 11.22 -2.89 30.63
C ILE A 95 11.42 -1.63 31.44
N ILE A 96 10.72 -1.53 32.56
CA ILE A 96 10.94 -0.50 33.61
C ILE A 96 11.60 -1.17 34.81
N PHE A 97 12.78 -0.71 35.16
CA PHE A 97 13.44 -1.16 36.37
C PHE A 97 12.88 -0.48 37.61
N ILE A 98 12.71 -1.26 38.71
CA ILE A 98 12.37 -0.77 40.04
C ILE A 98 13.61 -0.95 40.89
N THR A 99 14.14 0.12 41.53
CA THR A 99 15.41 0.06 42.24
C THR A 99 15.40 0.92 43.50
N ALA A 100 16.13 0.47 44.54
CA ALA A 100 16.39 1.25 45.73
C ALA A 100 17.64 2.15 45.63
N ILE A 101 18.43 2.00 44.56
CA ILE A 101 19.73 2.67 44.43
C ILE A 101 19.51 4.04 43.80
N SER A 102 19.85 5.10 44.54
CA SER A 102 19.82 6.49 44.13
C SER A 102 21.13 6.89 43.45
N LYS A 103 21.03 7.40 42.19
CA LYS A 103 22.02 8.26 41.53
C LYS A 103 23.48 7.74 41.45
N GLU A 104 23.70 6.54 40.96
CA GLU A 104 24.99 6.26 40.32
C GLU A 104 24.81 6.26 38.83
N ASP A 105 25.57 7.09 38.08
CA ASP A 105 25.56 7.24 36.63
C ASP A 105 25.78 5.90 35.88
N HIS A 106 26.34 4.91 36.55
CA HIS A 106 26.55 3.56 36.03
C HIS A 106 25.26 2.80 35.70
N PHE A 107 24.22 2.93 36.53
CA PHE A 107 22.96 2.21 36.36
C PHE A 107 22.15 2.73 35.18
N ALA A 108 22.17 4.05 34.95
CA ALA A 108 21.49 4.64 33.81
C ALA A 108 22.13 4.20 32.46
N THR A 109 23.45 4.06 32.46
CA THR A 109 24.21 3.59 31.28
C THR A 109 23.93 2.11 31.02
N GLU A 110 23.95 1.26 32.04
CA GLU A 110 23.68 -0.17 31.91
C GLU A 110 22.24 -0.47 31.50
N ALA A 111 21.27 0.24 32.03
CA ALA A 111 19.88 0.14 31.66
C ALA A 111 19.67 0.56 30.18
N ALA A 112 20.34 1.59 29.72
CA ALA A 112 20.27 2.06 28.33
C ALA A 112 20.89 1.03 27.35
N GLU A 113 22.01 0.40 27.69
CA GLU A 113 22.65 -0.65 26.90
C GLU A 113 21.77 -1.89 26.73
N ILE A 114 20.98 -2.24 27.73
CA ILE A 114 20.02 -3.37 27.69
C ILE A 114 18.78 -3.00 26.89
N GLY A 115 18.57 -1.71 26.61
CA GLY A 115 17.34 -1.22 25.95
C GLY A 115 16.15 -1.14 26.89
N ALA A 116 16.41 -0.92 28.21
CA ALA A 116 15.37 -0.53 29.14
C ALA A 116 14.87 0.89 28.79
N VAL A 117 13.57 1.09 28.99
CA VAL A 117 12.94 2.34 28.58
C VAL A 117 12.86 3.35 29.72
N ASP A 118 12.95 2.87 30.99
CA ASP A 118 12.77 3.74 32.16
C ASP A 118 13.17 3.04 33.48
N TYR A 119 13.18 3.81 34.57
CA TYR A 119 13.38 3.31 35.94
C TYR A 119 12.46 4.03 36.94
N ILE A 120 12.18 3.37 38.06
CA ILE A 120 11.39 3.89 39.17
C ILE A 120 12.16 3.61 40.47
N PHE A 121 12.35 4.67 41.27
CA PHE A 121 13.02 4.53 42.57
C PHE A 121 12.06 4.08 43.69
N LYS A 122 12.54 3.19 44.57
CA LYS A 122 11.88 2.87 45.84
C LYS A 122 12.19 4.00 46.88
N PRO A 123 11.19 4.52 47.63
CA PRO A 123 9.80 4.06 47.72
C PRO A 123 9.00 4.47 46.47
N ILE A 124 8.19 3.54 45.96
CA ILE A 124 7.43 3.72 44.73
C ILE A 124 6.36 4.82 44.90
N ASN A 125 6.46 5.87 44.13
CA ASN A 125 5.39 6.85 43.99
C ASN A 125 4.28 6.29 43.11
N SER A 126 3.07 6.14 43.66
CA SER A 126 1.93 5.51 42.98
C SER A 126 1.52 6.24 41.69
N ASP A 127 1.60 7.58 41.70
CA ASP A 127 1.14 8.37 40.55
C ASP A 127 2.15 8.32 39.41
N ILE A 128 3.43 8.35 39.74
CA ILE A 128 4.52 8.19 38.76
C ILE A 128 4.46 6.79 38.14
N LEU A 129 4.32 5.73 38.92
CA LEU A 129 4.21 4.36 38.44
C LEU A 129 3.02 4.22 37.51
N LYS A 130 1.82 4.63 37.94
CA LYS A 130 0.60 4.55 37.11
C LYS A 130 0.71 5.33 35.81
N SER A 131 1.24 6.55 35.88
CA SER A 131 1.40 7.39 34.70
C SER A 131 2.34 6.75 33.67
N LYS A 132 3.52 6.25 34.13
CA LYS A 132 4.48 5.59 33.22
C LYS A 132 3.91 4.32 32.61
N VAL A 133 3.34 3.43 33.43
CA VAL A 133 2.76 2.17 32.93
C VAL A 133 1.61 2.44 31.97
N LYS A 134 0.75 3.42 32.27
CA LYS A 134 -0.37 3.79 31.39
C LYS A 134 0.10 4.17 29.98
N VAL A 135 1.15 4.97 29.85
CA VAL A 135 1.70 5.37 28.53
C VAL A 135 2.07 4.14 27.70
N TYR A 136 2.73 3.16 28.29
CA TYR A 136 3.13 1.95 27.56
C TYR A 136 1.96 1.02 27.25
N LEU A 137 0.96 0.94 28.11
CA LEU A 137 -0.28 0.21 27.84
C LEU A 137 -1.06 0.84 26.67
N ASP A 138 -1.13 2.17 26.65
CA ASP A 138 -1.79 2.90 25.56
C ASP A 138 -1.05 2.67 24.22
N LEU A 139 0.28 2.75 24.22
CA LEU A 139 1.12 2.46 23.04
C LEU A 139 0.95 1.02 22.57
N TYR A 140 0.92 0.05 23.48
CA TYR A 140 0.68 -1.36 23.13
C TYR A 140 -0.69 -1.54 22.48
N THR A 141 -1.73 -0.96 23.07
CA THR A 141 -3.09 -1.05 22.56
C THR A 141 -3.22 -0.41 21.18
N GLN A 142 -2.62 0.76 20.95
CA GLN A 142 -2.60 1.41 19.66
C GLN A 142 -1.86 0.57 18.59
N ARG A 143 -0.72 -0.02 18.97
CA ARG A 143 0.03 -0.91 18.08
C ARG A 143 -0.80 -2.13 17.66
N GLU A 144 -1.44 -2.78 18.61
CA GLU A 144 -2.30 -3.94 18.34
C GLU A 144 -3.49 -3.57 17.44
N GLN A 145 -4.13 -2.41 17.67
CA GLN A 145 -5.20 -1.90 16.81
C GLN A 145 -4.72 -1.66 15.38
N ILE A 146 -3.53 -1.08 15.20
CA ILE A 146 -2.94 -0.85 13.88
C ILE A 146 -2.66 -2.18 13.18
N LEU A 147 -2.14 -3.18 13.89
CA LEU A 147 -1.86 -4.50 13.33
C LEU A 147 -3.15 -5.21 12.88
N GLN A 148 -4.20 -5.17 13.73
CA GLN A 148 -5.50 -5.74 13.40
C GLN A 148 -6.15 -5.03 12.21
N LEU A 149 -6.12 -3.69 12.18
CA LEU A 149 -6.66 -2.92 11.07
C LEU A 149 -5.92 -3.22 9.76
N ASN A 150 -4.61 -3.31 9.80
CA ASN A 150 -3.80 -3.68 8.63
C ASN A 150 -4.11 -5.10 8.13
N ALA A 151 -4.29 -6.07 9.04
CA ALA A 151 -4.67 -7.43 8.68
C ALA A 151 -6.07 -7.45 8.01
N HIS A 152 -7.04 -6.74 8.59
CA HIS A 152 -8.38 -6.63 8.02
C HIS A 152 -8.38 -5.94 6.65
N LEU A 153 -7.64 -4.84 6.49
CA LEU A 153 -7.50 -4.15 5.21
C LEU A 153 -6.87 -5.05 4.13
N ARG A 154 -5.85 -5.84 4.48
CA ARG A 154 -5.25 -6.81 3.57
C ARG A 154 -6.25 -7.87 3.14
N GLN A 155 -6.97 -8.47 4.08
CA GLN A 155 -8.00 -9.46 3.79
C GLN A 155 -9.09 -8.90 2.87
N SER A 156 -9.63 -7.72 3.21
CA SER A 156 -10.67 -7.07 2.39
C SER A 156 -10.19 -6.74 0.97
N ASN A 157 -8.91 -6.32 0.83
CA ASN A 157 -8.34 -6.06 -0.48
C ASN A 157 -8.18 -7.36 -1.30
N GLU A 158 -7.73 -8.45 -0.66
CA GLU A 158 -7.63 -9.78 -1.31
C GLU A 158 -9.00 -10.31 -1.75
N GLU A 159 -10.04 -10.13 -0.93
CA GLU A 159 -11.42 -10.52 -1.27
C GLU A 159 -11.96 -9.71 -2.45
N LEU A 160 -11.75 -8.40 -2.46
CA LEU A 160 -12.17 -7.51 -3.56
C LEU A 160 -11.45 -7.89 -4.87
N GLU A 161 -10.17 -8.17 -4.81
CA GLU A 161 -9.38 -8.58 -5.96
C GLU A 161 -9.81 -9.94 -6.50
N ARG A 162 -10.09 -10.91 -5.60
CA ARG A 162 -10.64 -12.22 -5.99
C ARG A 162 -12.00 -12.07 -6.67
N PHE A 163 -12.87 -11.23 -6.11
CA PHE A 163 -14.17 -10.93 -6.71
C PHE A 163 -14.03 -10.34 -8.12
N ALA A 164 -13.16 -9.34 -8.28
CA ALA A 164 -12.88 -8.73 -9.58
C ALA A 164 -12.38 -9.76 -10.61
N TYR A 165 -11.52 -10.70 -10.18
CA TYR A 165 -11.00 -11.78 -11.02
C TYR A 165 -12.10 -12.74 -11.48
N VAL A 166 -12.89 -13.27 -10.54
CA VAL A 166 -13.96 -14.24 -10.84
C VAL A 166 -15.02 -13.61 -11.74
N CYS A 167 -15.53 -12.44 -11.35
CA CYS A 167 -16.53 -11.74 -12.17
C CYS A 167 -16.02 -11.44 -13.58
N SER A 168 -14.76 -11.05 -13.72
CA SER A 168 -14.19 -10.76 -15.03
C SER A 168 -14.03 -12.00 -15.89
N HIS A 169 -13.62 -13.13 -15.31
CA HIS A 169 -13.53 -14.41 -15.98
C HIS A 169 -14.92 -14.85 -16.49
N ASP A 170 -15.92 -14.81 -15.63
CA ASP A 170 -17.28 -15.27 -15.98
C ASP A 170 -17.98 -14.35 -16.99
N MET A 171 -17.55 -13.08 -17.08
CA MET A 171 -18.02 -12.15 -18.11
C MET A 171 -17.32 -12.34 -19.46
N GLN A 172 -16.11 -12.90 -19.51
CA GLN A 172 -15.37 -13.08 -20.76
C GLN A 172 -16.11 -14.01 -21.73
N GLU A 173 -16.68 -15.11 -21.23
CA GLU A 173 -17.32 -16.13 -22.06
C GLU A 173 -18.58 -15.61 -22.77
N PRO A 174 -19.58 -14.99 -22.08
CA PRO A 174 -20.76 -14.46 -22.79
C PRO A 174 -20.40 -13.36 -23.77
N VAL A 175 -19.43 -12.50 -23.45
CA VAL A 175 -19.00 -11.43 -24.35
C VAL A 175 -18.27 -12.01 -25.58
N ARG A 176 -17.47 -13.06 -25.38
CA ARG A 176 -16.83 -13.80 -26.48
C ARG A 176 -17.87 -14.39 -27.43
N MET A 177 -18.94 -15.01 -26.88
CA MET A 177 -20.03 -15.57 -27.67
C MET A 177 -20.80 -14.48 -28.44
N MET A 178 -21.08 -13.33 -27.80
CA MET A 178 -21.72 -12.19 -28.51
C MET A 178 -20.88 -11.73 -29.67
N ASN A 179 -19.56 -11.64 -29.54
CA ASN A 179 -18.66 -11.23 -30.61
C ASN A 179 -18.63 -12.26 -31.75
N ILE A 180 -18.66 -13.56 -31.45
CA ILE A 180 -18.70 -14.64 -32.45
C ILE A 180 -20.01 -14.60 -33.25
N TYR A 181 -21.16 -14.53 -32.55
CA TYR A 181 -22.45 -14.49 -33.27
C TYR A 181 -22.68 -13.20 -34.05
N ALA A 182 -22.22 -12.06 -33.53
CA ALA A 182 -22.23 -10.82 -34.31
C ALA A 182 -21.30 -10.89 -35.54
N GLY A 183 -20.18 -11.63 -35.42
CA GLY A 183 -19.30 -11.94 -36.56
C GLY A 183 -19.99 -12.77 -37.62
N PHE A 184 -20.67 -13.86 -37.27
CA PHE A 184 -21.43 -14.68 -38.19
C PHE A 184 -22.53 -13.90 -38.88
N LEU A 185 -23.27 -13.05 -38.15
CA LEU A 185 -24.26 -12.18 -38.75
C LEU A 185 -23.65 -11.18 -39.74
N ALA A 186 -22.47 -10.68 -39.46
CA ALA A 186 -21.75 -9.78 -40.35
C ALA A 186 -21.21 -10.49 -41.61
N GLU A 187 -20.78 -11.75 -41.50
CA GLU A 187 -20.24 -12.51 -42.61
C GLU A 187 -21.34 -13.14 -43.49
N ASP A 188 -22.35 -13.76 -42.85
CA ASP A 188 -23.32 -14.61 -43.55
C ASP A 188 -24.61 -13.88 -43.97
N ALA A 189 -25.03 -12.86 -43.23
CA ALA A 189 -26.32 -12.22 -43.37
C ALA A 189 -26.27 -10.71 -43.67
N MET A 190 -25.09 -10.06 -43.67
CA MET A 190 -24.96 -8.59 -43.79
C MET A 190 -25.62 -8.06 -45.10
N ALA A 191 -25.47 -8.78 -46.22
CA ALA A 191 -26.06 -8.39 -47.49
C ALA A 191 -27.59 -8.53 -47.51
N GLN A 192 -28.22 -9.25 -46.58
CA GLN A 192 -29.65 -9.47 -46.51
C GLN A 192 -30.33 -8.51 -45.48
N LEU A 193 -29.53 -7.77 -44.70
CA LEU A 193 -30.01 -6.78 -43.75
C LEU A 193 -30.16 -5.42 -44.46
N ASP A 194 -31.18 -4.68 -44.04
CA ASP A 194 -31.30 -3.28 -44.41
C ASP A 194 -30.21 -2.43 -43.71
N GLU A 195 -30.10 -1.16 -44.06
CA GLU A 195 -29.08 -0.26 -43.51
C GLU A 195 -29.15 -0.16 -41.98
N ASP A 196 -30.34 -0.23 -41.38
CA ASP A 196 -30.54 -0.19 -39.95
C ASP A 196 -30.06 -1.48 -39.28
N GLY A 197 -30.35 -2.64 -39.89
CA GLY A 197 -29.86 -3.94 -39.43
C GLY A 197 -28.34 -4.04 -39.48
N GLN A 198 -27.72 -3.55 -40.55
CA GLN A 198 -26.25 -3.50 -40.70
C GLN A 198 -25.62 -2.62 -39.61
N ARG A 199 -26.20 -1.46 -39.31
CA ARG A 199 -25.75 -0.58 -38.23
C ARG A 199 -25.88 -1.25 -36.88
N HIS A 200 -26.99 -1.94 -36.61
CA HIS A 200 -27.20 -2.65 -35.34
C HIS A 200 -26.17 -3.77 -35.10
N VAL A 201 -25.86 -4.55 -36.13
CA VAL A 201 -24.80 -5.58 -36.05
C VAL A 201 -23.44 -4.94 -35.80
N GLY A 202 -23.13 -3.81 -36.46
CA GLY A 202 -21.94 -3.02 -36.21
C GLY A 202 -21.83 -2.59 -34.74
N TYR A 203 -22.88 -2.00 -34.17
CA TYR A 203 -22.91 -1.59 -32.77
C TYR A 203 -22.75 -2.75 -31.80
N ILE A 204 -23.38 -3.91 -32.03
CA ILE A 204 -23.23 -5.09 -31.18
C ILE A 204 -21.76 -5.55 -31.17
N ARG A 205 -21.14 -5.65 -32.33
CA ARG A 205 -19.75 -6.09 -32.49
C ARG A 205 -18.78 -5.14 -31.80
N GLU A 206 -18.91 -3.83 -32.03
CA GLU A 206 -18.07 -2.82 -31.40
C GLU A 206 -18.19 -2.86 -29.87
N ASN A 207 -19.41 -2.98 -29.34
CA ASN A 207 -19.63 -3.07 -27.91
C ASN A 207 -19.10 -4.39 -27.31
N ALA A 208 -19.21 -5.52 -28.00
CA ALA A 208 -18.64 -6.79 -27.56
C ALA A 208 -17.10 -6.72 -27.48
N VAL A 209 -16.44 -6.19 -28.51
CA VAL A 209 -14.98 -5.97 -28.49
C VAL A 209 -14.56 -5.03 -27.36
N ARG A 210 -15.34 -3.96 -27.14
CA ARG A 210 -15.11 -3.02 -26.04
C ARG A 210 -15.23 -3.68 -24.68
N MET A 211 -16.27 -4.48 -24.43
CA MET A 211 -16.46 -5.22 -23.18
C MET A 211 -15.30 -6.19 -22.95
N GLN A 212 -14.85 -6.93 -23.96
CA GLN A 212 -13.68 -7.80 -23.84
C GLN A 212 -12.42 -7.03 -23.41
N LYS A 213 -12.21 -5.83 -23.97
CA LYS A 213 -11.09 -4.97 -23.59
C LYS A 213 -11.21 -4.51 -22.15
N MET A 214 -12.41 -4.05 -21.72
CA MET A 214 -12.65 -3.63 -20.34
C MET A 214 -12.37 -4.76 -19.34
N ILE A 215 -12.84 -5.96 -19.61
CA ILE A 215 -12.64 -7.13 -18.76
C ILE A 215 -11.15 -7.46 -18.64
N ARG A 216 -10.40 -7.44 -19.75
CA ARG A 216 -8.93 -7.65 -19.73
C ARG A 216 -8.21 -6.58 -18.93
N ASP A 217 -8.61 -5.32 -19.09
CA ASP A 217 -7.99 -4.19 -18.36
C ASP A 217 -8.26 -4.29 -16.85
N ILE A 218 -9.48 -4.71 -16.44
CA ILE A 218 -9.82 -4.98 -15.02
C ILE A 218 -8.96 -6.11 -14.46
N LEU A 219 -8.83 -7.23 -15.20
CA LEU A 219 -7.99 -8.35 -14.80
C LEU A 219 -6.53 -7.95 -14.64
N SER A 220 -6.00 -7.18 -15.59
CA SER A 220 -4.63 -6.67 -15.54
C SER A 220 -4.45 -5.75 -14.33
N PHE A 221 -5.39 -4.83 -14.09
CA PHE A 221 -5.37 -3.95 -12.93
C PHE A 221 -5.42 -4.72 -11.59
N SER A 222 -6.24 -5.77 -11.50
CA SER A 222 -6.36 -6.62 -10.31
C SER A 222 -5.09 -7.41 -10.02
N ARG A 223 -4.35 -7.85 -11.04
CA ARG A 223 -3.11 -8.62 -10.88
C ARG A 223 -1.91 -7.79 -10.42
N ILE A 224 -1.92 -6.49 -10.67
CA ILE A 224 -0.84 -5.61 -10.24
C ILE A 224 -0.78 -5.58 -8.71
N GLY A 225 0.32 -6.13 -8.13
CA GLY A 225 0.57 -6.22 -6.69
C GLY A 225 0.28 -7.58 -6.04
N ARG A 226 -0.20 -8.59 -6.81
CA ARG A 226 -0.33 -9.99 -6.32
C ARG A 226 0.93 -10.81 -6.50
N GLU A 227 1.59 -10.64 -7.63
CA GLU A 227 2.85 -11.30 -7.89
C GLU A 227 3.96 -10.47 -7.24
N ASP A 228 4.93 -11.13 -6.64
CA ASP A 228 6.14 -10.45 -6.20
C ASP A 228 6.72 -9.69 -7.39
N ILE A 229 6.73 -8.37 -7.31
CA ILE A 229 7.30 -7.53 -8.36
C ILE A 229 8.80 -7.84 -8.38
N VAL A 230 9.21 -8.63 -9.35
CA VAL A 230 10.64 -8.87 -9.58
C VAL A 230 11.23 -7.58 -10.13
N LEU A 231 12.06 -6.94 -9.31
CA LEU A 231 12.80 -5.75 -9.69
C LEU A 231 14.11 -6.18 -10.35
N GLU A 232 14.36 -5.66 -11.52
CA GLU A 232 15.56 -5.93 -12.30
C GLU A 232 16.21 -4.60 -12.74
N THR A 233 17.51 -4.63 -12.93
CA THR A 233 18.22 -3.50 -13.52
C THR A 233 17.98 -3.53 -15.03
N ILE A 234 17.22 -2.58 -15.54
CA ILE A 234 16.81 -2.52 -16.93
C ILE A 234 17.20 -1.21 -17.60
N ASP A 235 17.53 -1.29 -18.88
CA ASP A 235 17.71 -0.13 -19.74
C ASP A 235 16.32 0.37 -20.21
N SER A 236 15.91 1.53 -19.70
CA SER A 236 14.62 2.11 -20.09
C SER A 236 14.56 2.56 -21.55
N GLN A 237 15.72 2.80 -22.19
CA GLN A 237 15.82 3.07 -23.62
C GLN A 237 15.43 1.83 -24.46
N GLN A 238 15.87 0.64 -24.03
CA GLN A 238 15.46 -0.61 -24.68
C GLN A 238 13.95 -0.83 -24.58
N VAL A 239 13.37 -0.67 -23.37
CA VAL A 239 11.93 -0.82 -23.16
C VAL A 239 11.13 0.19 -24.01
N PHE A 240 11.59 1.43 -24.08
CA PHE A 240 11.01 2.43 -24.97
C PHE A 240 11.02 1.98 -26.43
N SER A 241 12.14 1.47 -26.94
CA SER A 241 12.28 1.01 -28.33
C SER A 241 11.30 -0.13 -28.65
N GLU A 242 11.17 -1.11 -27.72
CA GLU A 242 10.20 -2.21 -27.85
C GLU A 242 8.74 -1.70 -27.86
N VAL A 243 8.43 -0.69 -27.05
CA VAL A 243 7.09 -0.09 -27.00
C VAL A 243 6.78 0.65 -28.29
N ILE A 244 7.71 1.43 -28.85
CA ILE A 244 7.52 2.18 -30.10
C ILE A 244 7.33 1.25 -31.28
N GLN A 245 8.08 0.13 -31.33
CA GLN A 245 7.88 -0.89 -32.36
C GLN A 245 6.41 -1.37 -32.40
N GLY A 246 5.75 -1.50 -31.26
CA GLY A 246 4.33 -1.83 -31.18
C GLY A 246 3.38 -0.73 -31.69
N PHE A 247 3.87 0.48 -31.91
CA PHE A 247 3.08 1.63 -32.41
C PHE A 247 3.50 2.08 -33.84
N GLU A 248 4.40 1.37 -34.52
CA GLU A 248 4.94 1.77 -35.84
C GLU A 248 3.86 2.14 -36.87
N ASP A 249 2.81 1.33 -36.99
CA ASP A 249 1.71 1.57 -37.93
C ASP A 249 0.96 2.88 -37.61
N ILE A 250 0.69 3.12 -36.33
CA ILE A 250 -0.05 4.31 -35.87
C ILE A 250 0.82 5.55 -36.03
N VAL A 251 2.11 5.44 -35.70
CA VAL A 251 3.09 6.52 -35.87
C VAL A 251 3.22 6.90 -37.32
N ALA A 252 3.33 5.92 -38.22
CA ALA A 252 3.40 6.14 -39.66
C ALA A 252 2.10 6.76 -40.22
N GLN A 253 0.94 6.22 -39.83
CA GLN A 253 -0.36 6.71 -40.26
C GLN A 253 -0.62 8.17 -39.86
N LYS A 254 -0.21 8.52 -38.62
CA LYS A 254 -0.41 9.89 -38.11
C LYS A 254 0.78 10.82 -38.39
N GLN A 255 1.81 10.32 -39.04
CA GLN A 255 3.08 11.03 -39.28
C GLN A 255 3.67 11.60 -37.98
N ALA A 256 3.47 10.88 -36.85
CA ALA A 256 3.86 11.33 -35.53
C ALA A 256 5.38 11.29 -35.35
N VAL A 257 5.91 12.29 -34.63
CA VAL A 257 7.32 12.31 -34.21
C VAL A 257 7.40 11.88 -32.75
N VAL A 258 8.04 10.74 -32.50
CA VAL A 258 8.20 10.21 -31.13
C VAL A 258 9.70 10.07 -30.84
N THR A 259 10.16 10.80 -29.81
CA THR A 259 11.57 10.86 -29.45
C THR A 259 11.77 10.49 -27.97
N ALA A 260 12.94 9.98 -27.65
CA ALA A 260 13.38 9.72 -26.27
C ALA A 260 14.73 10.36 -26.02
N GLU A 261 14.89 11.02 -24.87
CA GLU A 261 16.09 11.74 -24.49
C GLU A 261 16.53 11.37 -23.07
N GLY A 262 17.79 10.93 -22.91
CA GLY A 262 18.41 10.73 -21.61
C GLY A 262 17.76 9.67 -20.73
N LEU A 263 17.20 8.60 -21.32
CA LEU A 263 16.58 7.53 -20.55
C LEU A 263 17.62 6.71 -19.80
N PRO A 264 17.46 6.55 -18.46
CA PRO A 264 18.45 5.90 -17.61
C PRO A 264 18.29 4.38 -17.56
N VAL A 265 19.28 3.72 -16.99
CA VAL A 265 19.15 2.39 -16.43
C VAL A 265 18.49 2.52 -15.05
N VAL A 266 17.42 1.76 -14.81
CA VAL A 266 16.61 1.83 -13.57
C VAL A 266 16.38 0.44 -12.99
N ASN A 267 16.18 0.37 -11.68
CA ASN A 267 15.81 -0.87 -11.00
C ASN A 267 14.28 -0.93 -10.84
N THR A 268 13.62 -1.62 -11.75
CA THR A 268 12.15 -1.75 -11.77
C THR A 268 11.73 -3.03 -12.50
N SER A 269 10.42 -3.31 -12.58
CA SER A 269 9.92 -4.43 -13.38
C SER A 269 9.82 -4.07 -14.87
N PRO A 270 10.45 -4.84 -15.78
CA PRO A 270 10.38 -4.60 -17.22
C PRO A 270 8.95 -4.58 -17.75
N THR A 271 8.14 -5.54 -17.31
CA THR A 271 6.73 -5.66 -17.72
C THR A 271 5.91 -4.44 -17.30
N LEU A 272 6.11 -3.97 -16.09
CA LEU A 272 5.36 -2.85 -15.58
C LEU A 272 5.80 -1.52 -16.22
N LEU A 273 7.10 -1.32 -16.47
CA LEU A 273 7.58 -0.14 -17.20
C LEU A 273 7.04 -0.13 -18.65
N ARG A 274 7.00 -1.28 -19.30
CA ARG A 274 6.41 -1.43 -20.65
C ARG A 274 4.93 -1.02 -20.64
N VAL A 275 4.12 -1.53 -19.71
CA VAL A 275 2.70 -1.18 -19.58
C VAL A 275 2.51 0.31 -19.31
N LEU A 276 3.37 0.92 -18.48
CA LEU A 276 3.33 2.35 -18.18
C LEU A 276 3.58 3.18 -19.45
N LEU A 277 4.68 2.91 -20.16
CA LEU A 277 5.03 3.61 -21.41
C LEU A 277 3.97 3.39 -22.48
N GLN A 278 3.46 2.17 -22.67
CA GLN A 278 2.38 1.88 -23.62
C GLN A 278 1.13 2.70 -23.35
N ASN A 279 0.72 2.84 -22.08
CA ASN A 279 -0.45 3.64 -21.72
C ASN A 279 -0.24 5.12 -21.98
N LEU A 280 0.91 5.68 -21.57
CA LEU A 280 1.19 7.11 -21.71
C LEU A 280 1.41 7.51 -23.17
N ILE A 281 2.24 6.77 -23.92
CA ILE A 281 2.49 7.01 -25.35
C ILE A 281 1.21 6.77 -26.15
N GLY A 282 0.46 5.69 -25.87
CA GLY A 282 -0.80 5.42 -26.52
C GLY A 282 -1.84 6.53 -26.30
N ASN A 283 -1.90 7.12 -25.09
CA ASN A 283 -2.74 8.28 -24.83
C ASN A 283 -2.25 9.52 -25.60
N ALA A 284 -0.96 9.77 -25.63
CA ALA A 284 -0.37 10.89 -26.36
C ALA A 284 -0.64 10.82 -27.87
N LEU A 285 -0.53 9.62 -28.47
CA LEU A 285 -0.90 9.38 -29.88
C LEU A 285 -2.39 9.49 -30.14
N LYS A 286 -3.22 9.15 -29.16
CA LYS A 286 -4.67 9.09 -29.30
C LYS A 286 -5.34 10.46 -29.18
N PHE A 287 -4.99 11.25 -28.17
CA PHE A 287 -5.65 12.51 -27.83
C PHE A 287 -5.08 13.70 -28.59
N GLN A 288 -5.20 13.63 -29.93
CA GLN A 288 -4.80 14.65 -30.89
C GLN A 288 -6.03 15.24 -31.58
N ASP A 289 -5.99 16.52 -31.91
CA ASP A 289 -7.09 17.21 -32.60
C ASP A 289 -7.05 17.07 -34.13
N GLY A 290 -6.01 16.43 -34.66
CA GLY A 290 -5.81 16.23 -36.09
C GLY A 290 -5.35 17.49 -36.87
N SER A 291 -5.24 18.63 -36.21
CA SER A 291 -4.81 19.89 -36.88
C SER A 291 -3.29 20.03 -36.95
N ARG A 292 -2.55 19.27 -36.11
CA ARG A 292 -1.08 19.32 -35.95
C ARG A 292 -0.47 17.92 -36.05
N THR A 293 0.75 17.86 -36.57
CA THR A 293 1.56 16.64 -36.44
C THR A 293 1.79 16.30 -34.97
N PRO A 294 1.45 15.08 -34.54
CA PRO A 294 1.72 14.68 -33.16
C PRO A 294 3.22 14.67 -32.86
N VAL A 295 3.62 15.36 -31.79
CA VAL A 295 4.99 15.37 -31.28
C VAL A 295 4.97 14.88 -29.85
N ILE A 296 5.68 13.77 -29.60
CA ILE A 296 5.74 13.12 -28.30
C ILE A 296 7.21 13.00 -27.90
N THR A 297 7.55 13.52 -26.75
CA THR A 297 8.93 13.46 -26.21
C THR A 297 8.92 12.78 -24.85
N ILE A 298 9.77 11.78 -24.68
CA ILE A 298 10.01 11.13 -23.42
C ILE A 298 11.40 11.54 -22.93
N SER A 299 11.47 12.12 -21.75
CA SER A 299 12.73 12.52 -21.15
C SER A 299 12.83 12.00 -19.72
N ALA A 300 14.05 11.86 -19.20
CA ALA A 300 14.26 11.50 -17.80
C ALA A 300 15.32 12.41 -17.17
N SER A 301 15.11 12.75 -15.91
CA SER A 301 16.03 13.54 -15.11
C SER A 301 16.18 12.93 -13.72
N ARG A 302 17.39 13.03 -13.17
CA ARG A 302 17.66 12.57 -11.81
C ARG A 302 17.43 13.72 -10.83
N GLU A 303 16.60 13.48 -9.81
CA GLU A 303 16.29 14.45 -8.76
C GLU A 303 16.78 13.93 -7.41
N GLY A 304 17.31 14.81 -6.57
CA GLY A 304 17.83 14.48 -5.24
C GLY A 304 19.23 13.88 -5.26
N SER A 305 19.70 13.43 -4.10
CA SER A 305 21.03 12.83 -3.92
C SER A 305 21.02 11.71 -2.86
N GLY A 306 21.97 10.78 -2.96
CA GLY A 306 22.13 9.66 -2.03
C GLY A 306 20.91 8.72 -2.02
N ARG A 307 20.51 8.21 -0.84
CA ARG A 307 19.43 7.22 -0.69
C ARG A 307 18.04 7.73 -1.07
N ASN A 308 17.87 9.05 -1.22
CA ASN A 308 16.60 9.68 -1.58
C ASN A 308 16.57 10.14 -3.04
N ALA A 309 17.56 9.74 -3.86
CA ALA A 309 17.57 10.05 -5.28
C ALA A 309 16.41 9.32 -5.98
N ILE A 310 15.78 10.02 -6.91
CA ILE A 310 14.70 9.49 -7.76
C ILE A 310 14.98 9.81 -9.22
N TRP A 311 14.53 8.95 -10.09
CA TRP A 311 14.40 9.23 -11.50
C TRP A 311 13.00 9.75 -11.80
N ARG A 312 12.92 10.93 -12.41
CA ARG A 312 11.69 11.50 -12.93
C ARG A 312 11.66 11.33 -14.43
N PHE A 313 10.59 10.74 -14.93
CA PHE A 313 10.28 10.59 -16.34
C PHE A 313 9.15 11.54 -16.71
N ASP A 314 9.32 12.27 -17.80
CA ASP A 314 8.32 13.16 -18.37
C ASP A 314 7.92 12.65 -19.75
N VAL A 315 6.63 12.39 -19.96
CA VAL A 315 6.04 12.09 -21.27
C VAL A 315 5.24 13.30 -21.70
N SER A 316 5.76 14.04 -22.68
CA SER A 316 5.18 15.28 -23.19
C SER A 316 4.50 15.06 -24.54
N ASP A 317 3.34 15.62 -24.73
CA ASP A 317 2.58 15.63 -25.99
C ASP A 317 2.09 17.04 -26.34
N ASN A 318 1.84 17.29 -27.62
CA ASN A 318 1.24 18.51 -28.15
C ASN A 318 -0.26 18.31 -28.52
N GLY A 319 -0.96 17.41 -27.84
CA GLY A 319 -2.36 17.07 -28.08
C GLY A 319 -3.36 18.11 -27.56
N ILE A 320 -4.60 17.66 -27.38
CA ILE A 320 -5.74 18.55 -27.00
C ILE A 320 -5.61 19.15 -25.59
N GLY A 321 -4.73 18.61 -24.75
CA GLY A 321 -4.58 19.04 -23.35
C GLY A 321 -5.75 18.67 -22.45
N ILE A 322 -5.60 18.95 -21.16
CA ILE A 322 -6.52 18.57 -20.10
C ILE A 322 -6.80 19.79 -19.22
N ASN A 323 -8.07 20.04 -18.91
CA ASN A 323 -8.43 21.08 -17.96
C ASN A 323 -7.96 20.71 -16.54
N PRO A 324 -7.29 21.61 -15.79
CA PRO A 324 -6.76 21.34 -14.46
C PRO A 324 -7.77 20.78 -13.44
N VAL A 325 -9.05 21.13 -13.58
CA VAL A 325 -10.14 20.60 -12.74
C VAL A 325 -10.24 19.05 -12.78
N PHE A 326 -9.70 18.43 -13.84
CA PHE A 326 -9.78 16.98 -14.04
C PHE A 326 -8.50 16.23 -13.67
N TYR A 327 -7.44 16.87 -13.22
CA TYR A 327 -6.13 16.23 -12.97
C TYR A 327 -6.20 15.04 -12.01
N GLU A 328 -6.95 15.13 -10.92
CA GLU A 328 -7.14 13.99 -10.03
C GLU A 328 -8.12 12.95 -10.59
N ARG A 329 -9.10 13.41 -11.34
CA ARG A 329 -10.17 12.58 -11.86
C ARG A 329 -9.70 11.61 -12.95
N ILE A 330 -8.73 11.99 -13.78
CA ILE A 330 -8.23 11.15 -14.87
C ILE A 330 -7.51 9.87 -14.38
N PHE A 331 -7.08 9.84 -13.12
CA PHE A 331 -6.46 8.67 -12.49
C PHE A 331 -7.46 7.77 -11.76
N GLN A 332 -8.75 8.09 -11.74
CA GLN A 332 -9.79 7.23 -11.19
C GLN A 332 -10.18 6.15 -12.21
N ILE A 333 -10.56 4.98 -11.71
CA ILE A 333 -10.96 3.85 -12.55
C ILE A 333 -12.27 4.19 -13.28
N PHE A 334 -12.36 3.83 -14.56
CA PHE A 334 -13.50 4.10 -15.44
C PHE A 334 -13.78 5.58 -15.74
N GLN A 335 -12.91 6.50 -15.35
CA GLN A 335 -13.10 7.91 -15.67
C GLN A 335 -12.62 8.25 -17.07
N ARG A 336 -13.46 9.01 -17.77
CA ARG A 336 -13.21 9.51 -19.13
C ARG A 336 -13.66 10.97 -19.19
N LEU A 337 -12.93 11.79 -19.93
CA LEU A 337 -13.25 13.22 -20.13
C LEU A 337 -14.00 13.47 -21.44
N HIS A 338 -13.85 12.56 -22.40
CA HIS A 338 -14.46 12.66 -23.74
C HIS A 338 -15.41 11.51 -24.01
N SER A 339 -16.37 11.70 -24.93
CA SER A 339 -17.31 10.68 -25.36
C SER A 339 -16.58 9.50 -26.00
N PHE A 340 -17.28 8.40 -26.19
CA PHE A 340 -16.69 7.23 -26.86
C PHE A 340 -16.50 7.48 -28.36
N ASP A 341 -17.39 8.27 -28.95
CA ASP A 341 -17.38 8.57 -30.38
C ASP A 341 -16.18 9.46 -30.76
N ASP A 342 -15.69 10.27 -29.81
CA ASP A 342 -14.52 11.12 -30.02
C ASP A 342 -13.20 10.35 -29.86
N TYR A 343 -13.09 9.54 -28.78
CA TYR A 343 -11.85 8.82 -28.45
C TYR A 343 -12.14 7.47 -27.81
N THR A 344 -11.61 6.38 -28.39
CA THR A 344 -11.79 5.01 -27.85
C THR A 344 -11.00 4.80 -26.56
N GLY A 345 -11.50 3.99 -25.58
CA GLY A 345 -10.74 3.62 -24.39
C GLY A 345 -11.62 3.17 -23.23
N THR A 346 -11.02 2.47 -22.27
CA THR A 346 -11.70 1.86 -21.11
C THR A 346 -11.72 2.74 -19.87
N GLY A 347 -10.85 3.75 -19.78
CA GLY A 347 -10.67 4.58 -18.59
C GLY A 347 -9.91 3.91 -17.45
N ILE A 348 -9.19 2.81 -17.74
CA ILE A 348 -8.41 2.05 -16.72
C ILE A 348 -6.90 2.33 -16.85
N GLY A 349 -6.42 2.72 -18.02
CA GLY A 349 -4.98 2.83 -18.30
C GLY A 349 -4.22 3.75 -17.32
N LEU A 350 -4.70 4.98 -17.08
CA LEU A 350 -4.03 5.93 -16.17
C LEU A 350 -4.12 5.50 -14.70
N SER A 351 -5.22 4.88 -14.27
CA SER A 351 -5.33 4.31 -12.92
C SER A 351 -4.37 3.13 -12.72
N THR A 352 -4.14 2.34 -13.77
CA THR A 352 -3.11 1.28 -13.81
C THR A 352 -1.71 1.87 -13.68
N CYS A 353 -1.41 2.95 -14.38
CA CYS A 353 -0.14 3.67 -14.25
C CYS A 353 0.09 4.15 -12.82
N ARG A 354 -0.91 4.77 -12.20
CA ARG A 354 -0.80 5.28 -10.82
C ARG A 354 -0.61 4.16 -9.80
N LYS A 355 -1.35 3.06 -9.93
CA LYS A 355 -1.19 1.87 -9.07
C LYS A 355 0.23 1.32 -9.17
N PHE A 356 0.74 1.15 -10.39
CA PHE A 356 2.09 0.65 -10.63
C PHE A 356 3.18 1.55 -10.02
N VAL A 357 3.17 2.83 -10.36
CA VAL A 357 4.20 3.76 -9.89
C VAL A 357 4.23 3.82 -8.36
N ARG A 358 3.07 3.79 -7.69
CA ARG A 358 2.97 3.75 -6.23
C ARG A 358 3.50 2.47 -5.61
N LEU A 359 3.30 1.32 -6.25
CA LEU A 359 3.90 0.05 -5.80
C LEU A 359 5.43 0.07 -5.88
N CYS A 360 5.99 0.82 -6.83
CA CYS A 360 7.43 1.03 -6.92
C CYS A 360 7.97 2.12 -5.96
N GLY A 361 7.09 2.76 -5.18
CA GLY A 361 7.46 3.82 -4.23
C GLY A 361 7.59 5.21 -4.85
N GLY A 362 7.05 5.41 -6.06
CA GLY A 362 6.97 6.69 -6.75
C GLY A 362 5.56 7.30 -6.75
N ASP A 363 5.35 8.32 -7.56
CA ASP A 363 4.03 8.88 -7.87
C ASP A 363 3.97 9.37 -9.32
N ILE A 364 2.73 9.56 -9.84
CA ILE A 364 2.46 10.07 -11.18
C ILE A 364 1.59 11.32 -11.10
N THR A 365 1.97 12.33 -11.85
CA THR A 365 1.28 13.63 -11.91
C THR A 365 1.09 14.07 -13.35
N VAL A 366 0.26 15.09 -13.57
CA VAL A 366 0.06 15.69 -14.88
C VAL A 366 0.13 17.20 -14.79
N ARG A 367 0.72 17.84 -15.81
CA ARG A 367 0.63 19.28 -16.09
C ARG A 367 0.17 19.42 -17.52
N SER A 368 -0.87 20.21 -17.75
CA SER A 368 -1.46 20.32 -19.07
C SER A 368 -2.15 21.66 -19.27
N THR A 369 -2.21 22.09 -20.51
CA THR A 369 -2.95 23.29 -20.92
C THR A 369 -3.87 22.91 -22.10
N PRO A 370 -5.19 23.14 -21.98
CA PRO A 370 -6.13 22.88 -23.07
C PRO A 370 -5.69 23.56 -24.38
N GLY A 371 -5.70 22.80 -25.48
CA GLY A 371 -5.27 23.23 -26.82
C GLY A 371 -3.76 23.32 -27.03
N VAL A 372 -2.93 23.07 -26.02
CA VAL A 372 -1.46 23.13 -26.11
C VAL A 372 -0.84 21.73 -26.02
N GLY A 373 -1.26 20.92 -25.03
CA GLY A 373 -0.74 19.59 -24.80
C GLY A 373 -0.64 19.23 -23.33
N SER A 374 -0.03 18.06 -23.02
CA SER A 374 0.12 17.54 -21.66
C SER A 374 1.53 17.03 -21.39
N VAL A 375 1.93 17.07 -20.12
CA VAL A 375 3.13 16.43 -19.60
C VAL A 375 2.72 15.53 -18.46
N PHE A 376 2.84 14.22 -18.67
CA PHE A 376 2.69 13.23 -17.60
C PHE A 376 4.05 12.95 -17.02
N SER A 377 4.19 13.17 -15.71
CA SER A 377 5.44 12.98 -14.98
C SER A 377 5.29 11.83 -13.98
N PHE A 378 6.17 10.84 -14.03
CA PHE A 378 6.21 9.79 -13.02
C PHE A 378 7.61 9.63 -12.43
N THR A 379 7.68 9.16 -11.20
CA THR A 379 8.95 8.98 -10.48
C THR A 379 9.20 7.52 -10.15
N LEU A 380 10.48 7.11 -10.21
CA LEU A 380 10.95 5.81 -9.73
C LEU A 380 12.12 6.06 -8.77
N PRO A 381 12.19 5.36 -7.61
CA PRO A 381 13.34 5.45 -6.72
C PRO A 381 14.63 5.02 -7.43
N ASP A 382 15.68 5.80 -7.28
CA ASP A 382 17.03 5.44 -7.74
C ASP A 382 17.67 4.52 -6.70
N LYS A 383 17.25 3.25 -6.73
CA LYS A 383 17.86 2.18 -5.92
C LYS A 383 18.94 1.52 -6.76
N ALA A 384 20.11 2.16 -6.81
CA ALA A 384 21.31 1.51 -7.33
C ALA A 384 21.81 0.43 -6.37
#